data_8d994896753761100120ccdd3cc2aa6a
#
_entry.id   8d994896753761100120ccdd3cc2aa6a
#
_cell.length_a   1.000
_cell.length_b   1.000
_cell.length_c   1.000
_cell.angle_alpha   90.00
_cell.angle_beta   90.00
_cell.angle_gamma   90.00
#
_symmetry.space_group_name_H-M   'P 1'
#
loop_
_entity.id
_entity.type
_entity.pdbx_description
1 polymer ?
#
loop_
_entity_poly.entity_id
_entity_poly.type
_entity_poly.pdbx_seq_one_letter_code
_entity_poly.pdbx_strand_id
1 'polypeptide(L)'
;MPTLEHNGASIYYEEHGQGFPILTFAPAGLASVIAVWDQPMAPIKPRVDFAGYRVIVMDQRNATGGRSHAPITAQDGWHSYASDHIALLDHLKIEKCHLFGQCIGGSFIFSLLKAQPQRIASAIIAQAIGRVGPLKAEKSPRFVAWAKDLKDHPEATEAMLEQLYQNLYGSGFVYSVDRDFVKSVKTPCLVLAGNDEAHPRPISDEIAKLLPNNEYITEWKEGAALAEAKARVKDFLKRHTPAM
;
A
#
# COMPACT_ATOMS: atom_id res chain seq x y z
N MET A 1 -22.84 -4.09 -4.73
CA MET A 1 -21.40 -3.76 -4.92
C MET A 1 -20.65 -4.68 -3.98
N PRO A 2 -19.51 -5.26 -4.37
CA PRO A 2 -18.84 -6.24 -3.53
C PRO A 2 -18.22 -5.57 -2.30
N THR A 3 -18.65 -6.01 -1.14
CA THR A 3 -18.12 -5.65 0.17
C THR A 3 -17.78 -6.92 0.94
N LEU A 4 -16.72 -6.87 1.71
CA LEU A 4 -16.33 -7.90 2.66
C LEU A 4 -16.59 -7.41 4.08
N GLU A 5 -17.33 -8.20 4.84
CA GLU A 5 -17.48 -7.98 6.28
C GLU A 5 -16.40 -8.76 7.04
N HIS A 6 -15.61 -8.07 7.85
CA HIS A 6 -14.52 -8.66 8.61
C HIS A 6 -14.26 -7.89 9.92
N ASN A 7 -14.43 -8.56 11.08
CA ASN A 7 -14.16 -7.97 12.40
C ASN A 7 -14.80 -6.59 12.62
N GLY A 8 -16.07 -6.43 12.19
CA GLY A 8 -16.79 -5.16 12.26
C GLY A 8 -16.40 -4.14 11.17
N ALA A 9 -15.43 -4.44 10.32
CA ALA A 9 -15.14 -3.64 9.15
C ALA A 9 -15.97 -4.10 7.95
N SER A 10 -16.43 -3.16 7.13
CA SER A 10 -17.04 -3.37 5.82
C SER A 10 -16.09 -2.82 4.76
N ILE A 11 -15.44 -3.68 4.01
CA ILE A 11 -14.38 -3.34 3.06
C ILE A 11 -14.90 -3.42 1.64
N TYR A 12 -14.95 -2.28 0.95
CA TYR A 12 -15.32 -2.19 -0.45
C TYR A 12 -14.12 -2.52 -1.35
N TYR A 13 -14.37 -3.38 -2.35
CA TYR A 13 -13.36 -3.76 -3.33
C TYR A 13 -13.96 -3.93 -4.72
N GLU A 14 -13.12 -3.98 -5.72
CA GLU A 14 -13.48 -4.33 -7.11
C GLU A 14 -12.43 -5.30 -7.68
N GLU A 15 -12.90 -6.14 -8.60
CA GLU A 15 -12.05 -7.07 -9.36
C GLU A 15 -12.14 -6.77 -10.85
N HIS A 16 -11.00 -6.78 -11.54
CA HIS A 16 -10.91 -6.50 -12.96
C HIS A 16 -9.96 -7.50 -13.64
N GLY A 17 -10.36 -7.96 -14.81
CA GLY A 17 -9.55 -8.91 -15.60
C GLY A 17 -9.58 -10.34 -15.08
N GLN A 18 -8.65 -11.15 -15.58
CA GLN A 18 -8.49 -12.57 -15.26
C GLN A 18 -7.00 -12.93 -15.25
N GLY A 19 -6.65 -14.05 -14.65
CA GLY A 19 -5.27 -14.54 -14.55
C GLY A 19 -4.75 -14.54 -13.13
N PHE A 20 -3.44 -14.54 -12.96
CA PHE A 20 -2.83 -14.55 -11.62
C PHE A 20 -3.15 -13.25 -10.87
N PRO A 21 -3.53 -13.33 -9.57
CA PRO A 21 -4.03 -12.17 -8.86
C PRO A 21 -2.93 -11.16 -8.52
N ILE A 22 -3.30 -9.88 -8.56
CA ILE A 22 -2.50 -8.77 -8.08
C ILE A 22 -3.36 -7.86 -7.20
N LEU A 23 -3.01 -7.76 -5.91
CA LEU A 23 -3.66 -6.85 -4.96
C LEU A 23 -2.96 -5.50 -5.00
N THR A 24 -3.74 -4.41 -5.09
CA THR A 24 -3.19 -3.08 -5.33
C THR A 24 -3.58 -2.08 -4.25
N PHE A 25 -2.65 -1.17 -3.90
CA PHE A 25 -2.79 -0.17 -2.86
C PHE A 25 -2.58 1.23 -3.43
N ALA A 26 -3.67 1.99 -3.51
CA ALA A 26 -3.68 3.33 -4.07
C ALA A 26 -2.84 4.32 -3.23
N PRO A 27 -2.26 5.36 -3.84
CA PRO A 27 -1.61 6.44 -3.10
C PRO A 27 -2.62 7.28 -2.28
N ALA A 28 -2.19 8.39 -1.71
CA ALA A 28 -2.93 9.41 -0.99
C ALA A 28 -3.07 9.20 0.54
N GLY A 29 -2.22 8.38 1.17
CA GLY A 29 -2.23 8.23 2.63
C GLY A 29 -3.54 7.67 3.16
N LEU A 30 -4.17 8.36 4.11
CA LEU A 30 -5.47 7.96 4.69
C LEU A 30 -6.68 8.26 3.76
N ALA A 31 -6.44 8.69 2.52
CA ALA A 31 -7.42 8.79 1.45
C ALA A 31 -7.15 7.76 0.33
N SER A 32 -6.52 6.64 0.67
CA SER A 32 -6.20 5.56 -0.27
C SER A 32 -7.47 4.80 -0.67
N VAL A 33 -8.08 5.21 -1.77
CA VAL A 33 -9.33 4.68 -2.33
C VAL A 33 -9.18 4.37 -3.82
N ILE A 34 -10.07 3.55 -4.36
CA ILE A 34 -10.04 3.11 -5.76
C ILE A 34 -10.01 4.28 -6.74
N ALA A 35 -10.80 5.33 -6.47
CA ALA A 35 -10.90 6.51 -7.34
C ALA A 35 -9.56 7.24 -7.53
N VAL A 36 -8.61 7.10 -6.61
CA VAL A 36 -7.28 7.74 -6.72
C VAL A 36 -6.46 7.15 -7.87
N TRP A 37 -6.72 5.90 -8.26
CA TRP A 37 -6.04 5.30 -9.41
C TRP A 37 -6.29 6.04 -10.74
N ASP A 38 -7.38 6.79 -10.85
CA ASP A 38 -7.70 7.56 -12.05
C ASP A 38 -7.08 8.97 -12.06
N GLN A 39 -6.49 9.38 -10.93
CA GLN A 39 -5.88 10.69 -10.79
C GLN A 39 -4.47 10.75 -11.45
N PRO A 40 -4.00 11.95 -11.87
CA PRO A 40 -2.66 12.12 -12.45
C PRO A 40 -1.50 11.68 -11.52
N MET A 41 -1.70 11.76 -10.20
CA MET A 41 -0.72 11.34 -9.20
C MET A 41 -0.42 9.84 -9.19
N ALA A 42 -1.20 9.03 -9.92
CA ALA A 42 -0.99 7.60 -10.10
C ALA A 42 -0.61 7.30 -11.57
N PRO A 43 0.68 7.42 -11.97
CA PRO A 43 1.12 7.23 -13.36
C PRO A 43 0.91 5.80 -13.88
N ILE A 44 1.00 4.80 -13.00
CA ILE A 44 0.67 3.42 -13.31
C ILE A 44 -0.79 3.18 -12.88
N LYS A 45 -1.62 2.76 -13.82
CA LYS A 45 -3.07 2.53 -13.67
C LYS A 45 -3.34 1.03 -13.61
N PRO A 46 -3.50 0.39 -12.43
CA PRO A 46 -3.57 -1.07 -12.34
C PRO A 46 -4.61 -1.71 -13.26
N ARG A 47 -5.81 -1.13 -13.35
CA ARG A 47 -6.90 -1.64 -14.19
C ARG A 47 -6.59 -1.65 -15.69
N VAL A 48 -5.63 -0.84 -16.14
CA VAL A 48 -5.21 -0.74 -17.54
C VAL A 48 -3.84 -1.38 -17.75
N ASP A 49 -2.89 -1.05 -16.89
CA ASP A 49 -1.49 -1.42 -17.09
C ASP A 49 -1.20 -2.90 -16.74
N PHE A 50 -2.06 -3.54 -15.95
CA PHE A 50 -1.91 -4.96 -15.57
C PHE A 50 -2.89 -5.89 -16.34
N ALA A 51 -3.16 -5.57 -17.60
CA ALA A 51 -3.93 -6.46 -18.46
C ALA A 51 -3.31 -7.87 -18.51
N GLY A 52 -4.16 -8.89 -18.33
CA GLY A 52 -3.74 -10.30 -18.22
C GLY A 52 -3.59 -10.79 -16.77
N TYR A 53 -3.81 -9.91 -15.78
CA TYR A 53 -3.89 -10.26 -14.36
C TYR A 53 -5.30 -10.06 -13.81
N ARG A 54 -5.66 -10.80 -12.76
CA ARG A 54 -6.85 -10.52 -11.94
C ARG A 54 -6.49 -9.41 -10.96
N VAL A 55 -6.83 -8.17 -11.30
CA VAL A 55 -6.49 -6.96 -10.52
C VAL A 55 -7.54 -6.75 -9.44
N ILE A 56 -7.12 -6.72 -8.19
CA ILE A 56 -7.94 -6.39 -7.04
C ILE A 56 -7.58 -4.99 -6.58
N VAL A 57 -8.58 -4.11 -6.54
CA VAL A 57 -8.48 -2.74 -6.01
C VAL A 57 -9.45 -2.62 -4.83
N MET A 58 -9.10 -1.82 -3.83
CA MET A 58 -9.93 -1.65 -2.64
C MET A 58 -9.87 -0.23 -2.09
N ASP A 59 -10.92 0.18 -1.43
CA ASP A 59 -10.89 1.35 -0.55
C ASP A 59 -10.34 0.89 0.80
N GLN A 60 -9.35 1.59 1.35
CA GLN A 60 -8.84 1.25 2.69
C GLN A 60 -9.86 1.62 3.77
N ARG A 61 -9.80 0.91 4.94
CA ARG A 61 -10.68 1.20 6.08
C ARG A 61 -10.67 2.69 6.41
N ASN A 62 -11.84 3.28 6.60
CA ASN A 62 -12.04 4.68 6.99
C ASN A 62 -11.31 5.71 6.13
N ALA A 63 -10.98 5.37 4.87
CA ALA A 63 -10.30 6.29 3.98
C ALA A 63 -11.23 7.44 3.57
N THR A 64 -10.73 8.69 3.63
CA THR A 64 -11.48 9.87 3.17
C THR A 64 -11.98 9.67 1.75
N GLY A 65 -13.29 9.84 1.53
CA GLY A 65 -13.94 9.64 0.23
C GLY A 65 -14.11 8.17 -0.17
N GLY A 66 -13.79 7.23 0.71
CA GLY A 66 -13.97 5.80 0.49
C GLY A 66 -15.34 5.29 0.90
N ARG A 67 -15.57 4.01 0.59
CA ARG A 67 -16.79 3.25 0.91
C ARG A 67 -16.55 2.20 1.98
N SER A 68 -15.30 2.07 2.44
CA SER A 68 -14.94 1.14 3.51
C SER A 68 -15.03 1.80 4.87
N HIS A 69 -15.65 1.10 5.80
CA HIS A 69 -15.86 1.54 7.19
C HIS A 69 -15.34 0.49 8.16
N ALA A 70 -14.78 0.93 9.27
CA ALA A 70 -14.34 0.04 10.34
C ALA A 70 -14.40 0.77 11.68
N PRO A 71 -14.67 0.09 12.79
CA PRO A 71 -14.49 0.68 14.11
C PRO A 71 -13.06 1.21 14.28
N ILE A 72 -12.90 2.26 15.08
CA ILE A 72 -11.58 2.83 15.39
C ILE A 72 -11.28 2.55 16.85
N THR A 73 -10.10 1.99 17.10
CA THR A 73 -9.62 1.67 18.46
C THR A 73 -8.22 2.23 18.70
N ALA A 74 -7.85 2.40 19.97
CA ALA A 74 -6.52 2.83 20.35
C ALA A 74 -5.41 1.82 19.96
N GLN A 75 -5.78 0.57 19.69
CA GLN A 75 -4.87 -0.48 19.28
C GLN A 75 -4.66 -0.53 17.77
N ASP A 76 -5.50 0.15 16.98
CA ASP A 76 -5.35 0.12 15.52
C ASP A 76 -3.99 0.66 15.05
N GLY A 77 -3.58 0.12 13.93
CA GLY A 77 -2.30 0.42 13.30
C GLY A 77 -2.17 -0.32 11.97
N TRP A 78 -0.95 -0.49 11.49
CA TRP A 78 -0.68 -1.18 10.22
C TRP A 78 -1.18 -2.63 10.20
N HIS A 79 -1.23 -3.30 11.34
CA HIS A 79 -1.77 -4.67 11.45
C HIS A 79 -3.27 -4.74 11.18
N SER A 80 -4.03 -3.68 11.47
CA SER A 80 -5.46 -3.61 11.17
C SER A 80 -5.69 -3.61 9.65
N TYR A 81 -4.92 -2.82 8.90
CA TYR A 81 -4.93 -2.84 7.44
C TYR A 81 -4.50 -4.20 6.89
N ALA A 82 -3.42 -4.78 7.41
CA ALA A 82 -2.97 -6.11 6.99
C ALA A 82 -4.03 -7.18 7.24
N SER A 83 -4.78 -7.10 8.34
CA SER A 83 -5.91 -7.99 8.64
C SER A 83 -7.00 -7.91 7.59
N ASP A 84 -7.38 -6.70 7.15
CA ASP A 84 -8.36 -6.51 6.08
C ASP A 84 -7.87 -7.08 4.75
N HIS A 85 -6.61 -6.83 4.42
CA HIS A 85 -6.00 -7.35 3.18
C HIS A 85 -5.98 -8.89 3.16
N ILE A 86 -5.63 -9.52 4.28
CA ILE A 86 -5.62 -10.98 4.43
C ILE A 86 -7.04 -11.53 4.31
N ALA A 87 -8.00 -10.91 5.01
CA ALA A 87 -9.40 -11.31 4.95
C ALA A 87 -9.96 -11.19 3.52
N LEU A 88 -9.57 -10.15 2.77
CA LEU A 88 -9.98 -10.01 1.37
C LEU A 88 -9.38 -11.12 0.49
N LEU A 89 -8.10 -11.45 0.67
CA LEU A 89 -7.48 -12.57 -0.04
C LEU A 89 -8.16 -13.91 0.28
N ASP A 90 -8.55 -14.12 1.54
CA ASP A 90 -9.26 -15.35 1.98
C ASP A 90 -10.67 -15.42 1.39
N HIS A 91 -11.41 -14.31 1.43
CA HIS A 91 -12.74 -14.19 0.84
C HIS A 91 -12.73 -14.50 -0.66
N LEU A 92 -11.73 -14.01 -1.37
CA LEU A 92 -11.55 -14.22 -2.81
C LEU A 92 -10.88 -15.56 -3.15
N LYS A 93 -10.56 -16.39 -2.14
CA LYS A 93 -9.86 -17.70 -2.27
C LYS A 93 -8.53 -17.56 -3.02
N ILE A 94 -7.80 -16.49 -2.74
CA ILE A 94 -6.49 -16.21 -3.32
C ILE A 94 -5.42 -16.74 -2.38
N GLU A 95 -4.77 -17.83 -2.72
CA GLU A 95 -3.68 -18.41 -1.92
C GLU A 95 -2.39 -17.63 -2.07
N LYS A 96 -2.12 -17.11 -3.29
CA LYS A 96 -0.91 -16.37 -3.61
C LYS A 96 -1.18 -15.25 -4.62
N CYS A 97 -0.54 -14.09 -4.43
CA CYS A 97 -0.72 -12.95 -5.32
C CYS A 97 0.56 -12.12 -5.46
N HIS A 98 0.59 -11.25 -6.46
CA HIS A 98 1.50 -10.11 -6.51
C HIS A 98 0.92 -8.94 -5.71
N LEU A 99 1.79 -8.03 -5.26
CA LEU A 99 1.40 -6.76 -4.67
C LEU A 99 1.88 -5.59 -5.53
N PHE A 100 1.06 -4.57 -5.64
CA PHE A 100 1.46 -3.29 -6.21
C PHE A 100 0.98 -2.15 -5.31
N GLY A 101 1.88 -1.23 -4.93
CA GLY A 101 1.51 -0.08 -4.12
C GLY A 101 2.31 1.16 -4.46
N GLN A 102 1.62 2.32 -4.46
CA GLN A 102 2.25 3.62 -4.62
C GLN A 102 2.17 4.43 -3.33
N CYS A 103 3.18 5.26 -3.04
CA CYS A 103 3.20 6.18 -1.91
C CYS A 103 3.03 5.41 -0.59
N ILE A 104 1.92 5.65 0.12
CA ILE A 104 1.53 4.90 1.34
C ILE A 104 1.37 3.39 1.07
N GLY A 105 1.12 3.01 -0.17
CA GLY A 105 1.03 1.61 -0.59
C GLY A 105 2.27 0.79 -0.25
N GLY A 106 3.44 1.42 -0.16
CA GLY A 106 4.66 0.77 0.35
C GLY A 106 4.51 0.29 1.79
N SER A 107 3.88 1.07 2.65
CA SER A 107 3.62 0.69 4.05
C SER A 107 2.63 -0.47 4.15
N PHE A 108 1.58 -0.49 3.30
CA PHE A 108 0.64 -1.62 3.23
C PHE A 108 1.35 -2.90 2.75
N ILE A 109 2.18 -2.80 1.70
CA ILE A 109 2.98 -3.93 1.19
C ILE A 109 3.85 -4.52 2.31
N PHE A 110 4.65 -3.69 2.98
CA PHE A 110 5.56 -4.19 4.03
C PHE A 110 4.79 -4.76 5.23
N SER A 111 3.64 -4.19 5.58
CA SER A 111 2.79 -4.74 6.64
C SER A 111 2.26 -6.13 6.28
N LEU A 112 1.83 -6.33 5.03
CA LEU A 112 1.36 -7.61 4.54
C LEU A 112 2.49 -8.63 4.39
N LEU A 113 3.67 -8.22 3.91
CA LEU A 113 4.88 -9.06 3.88
C LEU A 113 5.31 -9.51 5.28
N LYS A 114 5.10 -8.67 6.31
CA LYS A 114 5.38 -9.03 7.70
C LYS A 114 4.38 -10.06 8.23
N ALA A 115 3.12 -9.93 7.86
CA ALA A 115 2.04 -10.79 8.35
C ALA A 115 1.97 -12.14 7.62
N GLN A 116 2.10 -12.16 6.27
CA GLN A 116 1.85 -13.34 5.44
C GLN A 116 2.82 -13.42 4.23
N PRO A 117 4.16 -13.44 4.45
CA PRO A 117 5.14 -13.39 3.34
C PRO A 117 5.00 -14.56 2.35
N GLN A 118 4.54 -15.74 2.81
CA GLN A 118 4.37 -16.93 1.96
C GLN A 118 3.25 -16.77 0.91
N ARG A 119 2.32 -15.84 1.11
CA ARG A 119 1.23 -15.55 0.17
C ARG A 119 1.63 -14.57 -0.93
N ILE A 120 2.85 -14.01 -0.88
CA ILE A 120 3.27 -12.97 -1.80
C ILE A 120 4.30 -13.53 -2.78
N ALA A 121 3.92 -13.56 -4.07
CA ALA A 121 4.79 -14.02 -5.16
C ALA A 121 5.87 -12.97 -5.48
N SER A 122 5.50 -11.71 -5.57
CA SER A 122 6.41 -10.57 -5.68
C SER A 122 5.70 -9.26 -5.28
N ALA A 123 6.46 -8.19 -5.08
CA ALA A 123 5.92 -6.88 -4.73
C ALA A 123 6.54 -5.76 -5.58
N ILE A 124 5.72 -4.81 -6.00
CA ILE A 124 6.14 -3.59 -6.70
C ILE A 124 5.85 -2.40 -5.80
N ILE A 125 6.91 -1.71 -5.40
CA ILE A 125 6.91 -0.61 -4.44
C ILE A 125 7.25 0.68 -5.17
N ALA A 126 6.22 1.46 -5.53
CA ALA A 126 6.39 2.67 -6.30
C ALA A 126 6.39 3.92 -5.40
N GLN A 127 7.45 4.71 -5.47
CA GLN A 127 7.61 5.98 -4.73
C GLN A 127 7.14 5.90 -3.28
N ALA A 128 7.62 4.89 -2.55
CA ALA A 128 7.24 4.71 -1.16
C ALA A 128 7.54 5.95 -0.32
N ILE A 129 6.65 6.22 0.63
CA ILE A 129 6.89 7.21 1.67
C ILE A 129 7.46 6.55 2.91
N GLY A 130 8.18 7.35 3.68
CA GLY A 130 8.80 6.89 4.92
C GLY A 130 9.29 8.08 5.73
N ARG A 131 9.92 7.79 6.83
CA ARG A 131 10.39 8.82 7.76
C ARG A 131 11.88 9.12 7.55
N VAL A 132 12.14 10.39 7.24
CA VAL A 132 13.50 10.96 7.28
C VAL A 132 13.63 11.75 8.57
N GLY A 133 14.40 11.23 9.52
CA GLY A 133 14.61 11.88 10.84
C GLY A 133 13.54 11.54 11.89
N PRO A 134 13.51 12.27 13.02
CA PRO A 134 12.56 12.05 14.11
C PRO A 134 11.12 12.38 13.70
N LEU A 135 10.15 11.78 14.41
CA LEU A 135 8.74 12.16 14.27
C LEU A 135 8.57 13.64 14.69
N LYS A 136 7.93 14.43 13.85
CA LYS A 136 7.59 15.80 14.17
C LYS A 136 6.53 15.83 15.29
N ALA A 137 6.60 16.78 16.18
CA ALA A 137 5.61 16.96 17.24
C ALA A 137 4.22 17.29 16.69
N GLU A 138 4.16 18.01 15.56
CA GLU A 138 2.91 18.35 14.90
C GLU A 138 2.44 17.19 14.00
N LYS A 139 1.16 16.83 14.13
CA LYS A 139 0.51 15.86 13.24
C LYS A 139 0.50 16.39 11.81
N SER A 140 0.64 15.50 10.83
CA SER A 140 0.58 15.90 9.44
C SER A 140 -0.79 16.53 9.11
N PRO A 141 -0.84 17.57 8.25
CA PRO A 141 -2.11 18.17 7.84
C PRO A 141 -3.11 17.16 7.25
N ARG A 142 -2.60 16.12 6.58
CA ARG A 142 -3.44 15.04 6.01
C ARG A 142 -4.09 14.19 7.09
N PHE A 143 -3.36 13.87 8.18
CA PHE A 143 -3.95 13.15 9.30
C PHE A 143 -5.01 13.99 10.01
N VAL A 144 -4.73 15.28 10.21
CA VAL A 144 -5.69 16.23 10.83
C VAL A 144 -6.96 16.37 9.98
N ALA A 145 -6.82 16.45 8.65
CA ALA A 145 -7.97 16.51 7.75
C ALA A 145 -8.79 15.22 7.81
N TRP A 146 -8.15 14.05 7.70
CA TRP A 146 -8.78 12.75 7.83
C TRP A 146 -9.53 12.59 9.17
N ALA A 147 -8.91 12.97 10.28
CA ALA A 147 -9.54 12.88 11.60
C ALA A 147 -10.82 13.75 11.71
N LYS A 148 -10.88 14.86 10.99
CA LYS A 148 -12.10 15.70 10.92
C LYS A 148 -13.23 15.07 10.10
N ASP A 149 -12.90 14.16 9.18
CA ASP A 149 -13.87 13.45 8.35
C ASP A 149 -14.54 12.27 9.09
N LEU A 150 -14.02 11.88 10.26
CA LEU A 150 -14.54 10.79 11.10
C LEU A 150 -15.80 11.18 11.91
N LYS A 151 -16.73 11.91 11.29
CA LYS A 151 -17.92 12.42 11.97
C LYS A 151 -18.85 11.34 12.51
N ASP A 152 -18.87 10.19 11.85
CA ASP A 152 -19.71 9.04 12.19
C ASP A 152 -19.00 8.05 13.13
N HIS A 153 -17.86 8.47 13.71
CA HIS A 153 -17.06 7.68 14.65
C HIS A 153 -17.00 8.34 16.03
N PRO A 154 -18.09 8.26 16.85
CA PRO A 154 -18.12 8.88 18.18
C PRO A 154 -17.04 8.32 19.12
N GLU A 155 -16.52 7.12 18.83
CA GLU A 155 -15.41 6.50 19.54
C GLU A 155 -14.06 7.17 19.25
N ALA A 156 -13.91 7.91 18.15
CA ALA A 156 -12.65 8.54 17.74
C ALA A 156 -12.32 9.80 18.57
N THR A 157 -12.08 9.60 19.87
CA THR A 157 -11.68 10.68 20.77
C THR A 157 -10.28 11.21 20.45
N GLU A 158 -9.96 12.42 20.92
CA GLU A 158 -8.62 13.03 20.69
C GLU A 158 -7.48 12.13 21.22
N ALA A 159 -7.66 11.53 22.40
CA ALA A 159 -6.67 10.61 22.98
C ALA A 159 -6.48 9.35 22.13
N MET A 160 -7.58 8.81 21.59
CA MET A 160 -7.52 7.66 20.70
C MET A 160 -6.83 8.01 19.37
N LEU A 161 -7.15 9.17 18.79
CA LEU A 161 -6.53 9.64 17.55
C LEU A 161 -5.03 9.96 17.74
N GLU A 162 -4.64 10.44 18.93
CA GLU A 162 -3.21 10.60 19.26
C GLU A 162 -2.50 9.24 19.27
N GLN A 163 -3.07 8.25 19.95
CA GLN A 163 -2.49 6.91 19.98
C GLN A 163 -2.42 6.27 18.59
N LEU A 164 -3.47 6.41 17.79
CA LEU A 164 -3.50 5.92 16.41
C LEU A 164 -2.44 6.61 15.54
N TYR A 165 -2.22 7.93 15.71
CA TYR A 165 -1.16 8.65 15.02
C TYR A 165 0.22 8.07 15.36
N GLN A 166 0.48 7.80 16.64
CA GLN A 166 1.72 7.17 17.09
C GLN A 166 1.87 5.75 16.52
N ASN A 167 0.81 4.95 16.49
CA ASN A 167 0.83 3.60 15.93
C ASN A 167 1.12 3.59 14.41
N LEU A 168 0.62 4.58 13.69
CA LEU A 168 0.82 4.68 12.24
C LEU A 168 2.14 5.34 11.84
N TYR A 169 2.59 6.36 12.58
CA TYR A 169 3.72 7.21 12.16
C TYR A 169 4.85 7.30 13.18
N GLY A 170 4.64 6.86 14.42
CA GLY A 170 5.58 7.02 15.53
C GLY A 170 6.85 6.19 15.42
N SER A 171 6.78 5.05 14.74
CA SER A 171 7.90 4.13 14.58
C SER A 171 8.02 3.66 13.13
N GLY A 172 9.07 2.91 12.85
CA GLY A 172 9.27 2.32 11.52
C GLY A 172 9.95 3.25 10.52
N PHE A 173 10.72 2.64 9.64
CA PHE A 173 11.42 3.31 8.56
C PHE A 173 10.47 3.74 7.44
N VAL A 174 9.62 2.79 6.99
CA VAL A 174 8.53 3.03 6.02
C VAL A 174 7.17 2.99 6.73
N TYR A 175 7.13 3.56 7.94
CA TYR A 175 6.02 3.63 8.88
C TYR A 175 5.59 2.28 9.46
N SER A 176 5.34 1.25 8.64
CA SER A 176 4.83 -0.06 9.08
C SER A 176 5.92 -1.03 9.56
N VAL A 177 7.17 -0.82 9.15
CA VAL A 177 8.30 -1.69 9.49
C VAL A 177 9.59 -0.90 9.66
N ASP A 178 10.54 -1.49 10.39
CA ASP A 178 11.89 -0.97 10.56
C ASP A 178 12.85 -1.46 9.45
N ARG A 179 14.09 -1.00 9.51
CA ARG A 179 15.15 -1.34 8.55
C ARG A 179 15.55 -2.82 8.60
N ASP A 180 15.55 -3.41 9.78
CA ASP A 180 15.98 -4.80 9.95
C ASP A 180 14.94 -5.75 9.37
N PHE A 181 13.66 -5.43 9.49
CA PHE A 181 12.63 -6.17 8.77
C PHE A 181 12.83 -6.07 7.25
N VAL A 182 13.07 -4.87 6.69
CA VAL A 182 13.28 -4.71 5.24
C VAL A 182 14.46 -5.57 4.74
N LYS A 183 15.56 -5.65 5.49
CA LYS A 183 16.70 -6.54 5.18
C LYS A 183 16.32 -8.03 5.20
N SER A 184 15.32 -8.42 5.96
CA SER A 184 14.89 -9.81 6.11
C SER A 184 13.95 -10.30 5.00
N VAL A 185 13.38 -9.38 4.19
CA VAL A 185 12.40 -9.69 3.14
C VAL A 185 13.04 -10.52 2.04
N LYS A 186 12.53 -11.73 1.80
CA LYS A 186 12.99 -12.65 0.75
C LYS A 186 12.18 -12.56 -0.54
N THR A 187 10.97 -12.03 -0.45
CA THR A 187 10.07 -11.84 -1.60
C THR A 187 10.76 -10.95 -2.65
N PRO A 188 10.75 -11.35 -3.93
CA PRO A 188 11.25 -10.49 -5.01
C PRO A 188 10.51 -9.15 -5.04
N CYS A 189 11.25 -8.06 -5.09
CA CYS A 189 10.70 -6.71 -5.11
C CYS A 189 11.20 -5.91 -6.32
N LEU A 190 10.32 -5.09 -6.88
CA LEU A 190 10.68 -4.04 -7.84
C LEU A 190 10.41 -2.69 -7.18
N VAL A 191 11.44 -1.86 -7.02
CA VAL A 191 11.32 -0.54 -6.42
C VAL A 191 11.37 0.52 -7.53
N LEU A 192 10.38 1.40 -7.57
CA LEU A 192 10.37 2.58 -8.43
C LEU A 192 10.56 3.82 -7.55
N ALA A 193 11.57 4.62 -7.87
CA ALA A 193 12.02 5.71 -7.02
C ALA A 193 11.01 6.85 -6.85
N GLY A 194 10.95 7.41 -5.65
CA GLY A 194 10.43 8.75 -5.42
C GLY A 194 11.44 9.81 -5.90
N ASN A 195 10.97 10.99 -6.26
CA ASN A 195 11.81 12.11 -6.71
C ASN A 195 11.16 13.48 -6.48
N ASP A 196 10.23 13.56 -5.54
CA ASP A 196 9.54 14.81 -5.16
C ASP A 196 9.49 14.96 -3.63
N GLU A 197 9.02 16.10 -3.15
CA GLU A 197 8.98 16.41 -1.72
C GLU A 197 8.11 15.42 -0.92
N ALA A 198 7.00 14.96 -1.49
CA ALA A 198 6.12 13.99 -0.85
C ALA A 198 6.71 12.57 -0.85
N HIS A 199 7.57 12.26 -1.81
CA HIS A 199 8.21 10.96 -2.01
C HIS A 199 9.73 11.13 -2.11
N PRO A 200 10.41 11.39 -0.98
CA PRO A 200 11.84 11.71 -0.97
C PRO A 200 12.68 10.55 -1.53
N ARG A 201 13.55 10.88 -2.47
CA ARG A 201 14.46 9.92 -3.11
C ARG A 201 15.24 9.05 -2.12
N PRO A 202 15.80 9.60 -1.01
CA PRO A 202 16.54 8.81 -0.03
C PRO A 202 15.75 7.63 0.56
N ILE A 203 14.42 7.72 0.66
CA ILE A 203 13.59 6.59 1.13
C ILE A 203 13.66 5.42 0.14
N SER A 204 13.47 5.70 -1.15
CA SER A 204 13.53 4.65 -2.19
C SER A 204 14.93 4.07 -2.35
N ASP A 205 15.97 4.91 -2.31
CA ASP A 205 17.37 4.48 -2.37
C ASP A 205 17.71 3.55 -1.19
N GLU A 206 17.24 3.89 0.01
CA GLU A 206 17.48 3.07 1.19
C GLU A 206 16.68 1.75 1.14
N ILE A 207 15.43 1.76 0.70
CA ILE A 207 14.64 0.54 0.49
C ILE A 207 15.38 -0.40 -0.48
N ALA A 208 15.81 0.11 -1.64
CA ALA A 208 16.53 -0.68 -2.63
C ALA A 208 17.86 -1.22 -2.10
N LYS A 209 18.58 -0.45 -1.28
CA LYS A 209 19.81 -0.90 -0.63
C LYS A 209 19.60 -1.99 0.40
N LEU A 210 18.49 -1.95 1.12
CA LEU A 210 18.19 -2.88 2.22
C LEU A 210 17.59 -4.21 1.73
N LEU A 211 16.75 -4.18 0.69
CA LEU A 211 16.09 -5.36 0.14
C LEU A 211 17.12 -6.29 -0.53
N PRO A 212 17.26 -7.55 -0.08
CA PRO A 212 18.27 -8.47 -0.62
C PRO A 212 17.95 -8.98 -2.03
N ASN A 213 16.69 -8.96 -2.44
CA ASN A 213 16.21 -9.44 -3.74
C ASN A 213 15.33 -8.38 -4.39
N ASN A 214 15.97 -7.41 -5.07
CA ASN A 214 15.21 -6.35 -5.70
C ASN A 214 15.82 -5.90 -7.04
N GLU A 215 14.95 -5.28 -7.85
CA GLU A 215 15.31 -4.44 -8.98
C GLU A 215 14.95 -2.99 -8.66
N TYR A 216 15.70 -2.04 -9.21
CA TYR A 216 15.49 -0.64 -8.93
C TYR A 216 15.37 0.18 -10.21
N ILE A 217 14.32 1.00 -10.33
CA ILE A 217 14.09 1.94 -11.43
C ILE A 217 14.06 3.36 -10.84
N THR A 218 14.96 4.20 -11.34
CA THR A 218 15.14 5.55 -10.81
C THR A 218 14.29 6.60 -11.51
N GLU A 219 14.10 6.46 -12.83
CA GLU A 219 13.31 7.37 -13.66
C GLU A 219 12.14 6.61 -14.28
N TRP A 220 10.88 7.06 -14.03
CA TRP A 220 9.72 6.26 -14.44
C TRP A 220 8.38 7.01 -14.51
N LYS A 221 8.33 8.30 -14.13
CA LYS A 221 7.02 8.95 -13.89
C LYS A 221 6.36 9.48 -15.16
N GLU A 222 7.11 9.76 -16.22
CA GLU A 222 6.60 10.43 -17.40
C GLU A 222 7.32 10.06 -18.70
N GLY A 223 6.70 10.40 -19.82
CA GLY A 223 7.29 10.26 -21.15
C GLY A 223 7.77 8.83 -21.48
N ALA A 224 8.92 8.73 -22.15
CA ALA A 224 9.52 7.46 -22.53
C ALA A 224 9.90 6.60 -21.30
N ALA A 225 10.36 7.24 -20.22
CA ALA A 225 10.73 6.54 -18.98
C ALA A 225 9.51 5.83 -18.34
N LEU A 226 8.32 6.42 -18.41
CA LEU A 226 7.11 5.76 -17.93
C LEU A 226 6.74 4.54 -18.78
N ALA A 227 6.87 4.64 -20.09
CA ALA A 227 6.59 3.52 -21.00
C ALA A 227 7.55 2.35 -20.74
N GLU A 228 8.84 2.64 -20.60
CA GLU A 228 9.86 1.65 -20.25
C GLU A 228 9.61 1.03 -18.88
N ALA A 229 9.32 1.82 -17.87
CA ALA A 229 8.99 1.34 -16.54
C ALA A 229 7.78 0.40 -16.54
N LYS A 230 6.71 0.75 -17.27
CA LYS A 230 5.53 -0.13 -17.45
C LYS A 230 5.90 -1.46 -18.11
N ALA A 231 6.77 -1.45 -19.11
CA ALA A 231 7.27 -2.68 -19.74
C ALA A 231 8.07 -3.54 -18.75
N ARG A 232 8.99 -2.93 -17.98
CA ARG A 232 9.76 -3.64 -16.94
C ARG A 232 8.88 -4.18 -15.82
N VAL A 233 7.85 -3.44 -15.40
CA VAL A 233 6.87 -3.92 -14.42
C VAL A 233 6.16 -5.18 -14.94
N LYS A 234 5.70 -5.17 -16.18
CA LYS A 234 5.05 -6.36 -16.79
C LYS A 234 6.00 -7.55 -16.88
N ASP A 235 7.24 -7.33 -17.29
CA ASP A 235 8.26 -8.39 -17.36
C ASP A 235 8.58 -8.94 -15.96
N PHE A 236 8.73 -8.07 -14.96
CA PHE A 236 8.95 -8.46 -13.57
C PHE A 236 7.80 -9.33 -13.05
N LEU A 237 6.55 -8.92 -13.21
CA LEU A 237 5.37 -9.70 -12.83
C LEU A 237 5.38 -11.07 -13.51
N LYS A 238 5.61 -11.12 -14.82
CA LYS A 238 5.64 -12.38 -15.60
C LYS A 238 6.71 -13.35 -15.09
N ARG A 239 7.93 -12.87 -14.79
CA ARG A 239 9.03 -13.70 -14.28
C ARG A 239 8.75 -14.28 -12.90
N HIS A 240 7.94 -13.61 -12.10
CA HIS A 240 7.61 -14.01 -10.73
C HIS A 240 6.20 -14.57 -10.57
N THR A 241 5.43 -14.73 -11.65
CA THR A 241 4.16 -15.45 -11.62
C THR A 241 4.45 -16.95 -11.55
N PRO A 242 3.97 -17.66 -10.51
CA PRO A 242 4.11 -19.13 -10.45
C PRO A 242 3.44 -19.79 -11.64
N ALA A 243 4.00 -20.91 -12.10
CA ALA A 243 3.31 -21.78 -13.05
C ALA A 243 1.97 -22.26 -12.42
N MET A 244 0.88 -22.13 -13.16
CA MET A 244 -0.43 -22.61 -12.76
C MET A 244 -0.54 -24.11 -13.00
#